data_77dffbfe8b24616f5de74fe32a0af0f5
#
_entry.id   77dffbfe8b24616f5de74fe32a0af0f5
#
_cell.length_a   1.000
_cell.length_b   1.000
_cell.length_c   1.000
_cell.angle_alpha   90.00
_cell.angle_beta   90.00
_cell.angle_gamma   90.00
#
_symmetry.space_group_name_H-M   'P 1'
#
loop_
_entity.id
_entity.type
_entity.pdbx_description
1 polymer ?
#
loop_
_entity_poly.entity_id
_entity_poly.type
_entity_poly.pdbx_seq_one_letter_code
_entity_poly.pdbx_strand_id
1 'polypeptide(L)'
;TIVYGTIQNLLYIQYQLQPYIKGKRVKKKIRALLYMSLYQLIYLDKIPEYAIINEAVKIAKKEGYQTSQFVNAVLRNFTRNERRSLEELDELEKISIMTSHPLWMVKMFNKQYGLEKTKMICEEDNMPPTRSGRVNRLKTTKEELLKESCFEEGTFSKDALLYKRGNLDYTSYYKEGKVTIQDESSQLVARLLDPQKTDYVLDMCSAPGSKTTHLAALMENQGKIEAYDLYKHKVKLIEHNLKRLGVKNVHVQAGDSTKLIEHYPPETFDRILLDAPCSGFGVLKRKPEIKYHDSSVMDGLIPLQALLLENAYNLLKNDGTMVYSTCTINKKENGMMIEHFIQKHPDMKVIEQRTILNYEYHTDGFYMC
;
A
#
# COMPACT_ATOMS: atom_id res chain seq x y z
N THR A 1 0.33 -9.27 -15.00
CA THR A 1 0.12 -10.51 -14.23
C THR A 1 1.43 -11.25 -13.98
N ILE A 2 2.21 -11.65 -15.03
CA ILE A 2 3.45 -12.46 -14.85
C ILE A 2 4.49 -11.71 -14.01
N VAL A 3 4.81 -10.46 -14.36
CA VAL A 3 5.83 -9.67 -13.61
C VAL A 3 5.43 -9.48 -12.16
N TYR A 4 4.21 -9.02 -11.92
CA TYR A 4 3.67 -8.80 -10.57
C TYR A 4 3.70 -10.09 -9.74
N GLY A 5 3.15 -11.20 -10.28
CA GLY A 5 3.13 -12.46 -9.56
C GLY A 5 4.53 -13.05 -9.32
N THR A 6 5.47 -12.81 -10.24
CA THR A 6 6.88 -13.21 -10.05
C THR A 6 7.50 -12.45 -8.86
N ILE A 7 7.28 -11.13 -8.76
CA ILE A 7 7.77 -10.32 -7.65
C ILE A 7 7.12 -10.76 -6.34
N GLN A 8 5.81 -10.96 -6.34
CA GLN A 8 5.04 -11.38 -5.17
C GLN A 8 5.54 -12.72 -4.58
N ASN A 9 6.01 -13.65 -5.44
CA ASN A 9 6.44 -15.00 -5.06
C ASN A 9 7.95 -15.22 -5.23
N LEU A 10 8.75 -14.14 -5.25
CA LEU A 10 10.14 -14.20 -5.69
C LEU A 10 11.02 -15.11 -4.82
N LEU A 11 10.90 -15.08 -3.48
CA LEU A 11 11.75 -15.88 -2.59
C LEU A 11 11.44 -17.37 -2.73
N TYR A 12 10.18 -17.75 -2.84
CA TYR A 12 9.79 -19.13 -3.11
C TYR A 12 10.35 -19.62 -4.45
N ILE A 13 10.22 -18.81 -5.50
CA ILE A 13 10.77 -19.13 -6.82
C ILE A 13 12.29 -19.27 -6.77
N GLN A 14 12.98 -18.38 -6.05
CA GLN A 14 14.44 -18.45 -5.87
C GLN A 14 14.86 -19.73 -5.13
N TYR A 15 14.14 -20.07 -4.06
CA TYR A 15 14.38 -21.28 -3.29
C TYR A 15 14.23 -22.53 -4.15
N GLN A 16 13.18 -22.59 -4.95
CA GLN A 16 12.93 -23.72 -5.85
C GLN A 16 13.92 -23.78 -7.04
N LEU A 17 14.39 -22.65 -7.54
CA LEU A 17 15.35 -22.60 -8.65
C LEU A 17 16.79 -22.95 -8.22
N GLN A 18 17.15 -22.66 -6.96
CA GLN A 18 18.54 -22.74 -6.47
C GLN A 18 19.24 -24.05 -6.79
N PRO A 19 18.67 -25.26 -6.63
CA PRO A 19 19.35 -26.54 -6.91
C PRO A 19 19.82 -26.66 -8.36
N TYR A 20 19.09 -26.08 -9.31
CA TYR A 20 19.35 -26.20 -10.75
C TYR A 20 20.40 -25.23 -11.28
N ILE A 21 20.69 -24.16 -10.51
CA ILE A 21 21.67 -23.12 -10.91
C ILE A 21 22.86 -23.01 -9.94
N LYS A 22 22.93 -23.87 -8.91
CA LYS A 22 24.02 -23.88 -7.91
C LYS A 22 25.38 -23.99 -8.60
N GLY A 23 26.31 -23.12 -8.24
CA GLY A 23 27.67 -23.09 -8.82
C GLY A 23 27.78 -22.51 -10.24
N LYS A 24 26.67 -22.06 -10.85
CA LYS A 24 26.67 -21.49 -12.21
C LYS A 24 26.55 -19.97 -12.19
N ARG A 25 27.32 -19.29 -13.03
CA ARG A 25 27.20 -17.85 -13.24
C ARG A 25 26.09 -17.57 -14.24
N VAL A 26 24.92 -17.17 -13.74
CA VAL A 26 23.74 -16.87 -14.56
C VAL A 26 23.60 -15.36 -14.72
N LYS A 27 23.56 -14.86 -15.97
CA LYS A 27 23.34 -13.43 -16.28
C LYS A 27 22.00 -12.95 -15.71
N LYS A 28 21.93 -11.70 -15.24
CA LYS A 28 20.71 -11.10 -14.64
C LYS A 28 19.46 -11.29 -15.49
N LYS A 29 19.54 -11.05 -16.81
CA LYS A 29 18.42 -11.22 -17.75
C LYS A 29 17.90 -12.68 -17.79
N ILE A 30 18.81 -13.65 -17.80
CA ILE A 30 18.45 -15.07 -17.86
C ILE A 30 17.88 -15.52 -16.52
N ARG A 31 18.38 -14.99 -15.41
CA ARG A 31 17.80 -15.25 -14.07
C ARG A 31 16.39 -14.72 -13.98
N ALA A 32 16.11 -13.49 -14.45
CA ALA A 32 14.77 -12.93 -14.50
C ALA A 32 13.83 -13.77 -15.39
N LEU A 33 14.32 -14.24 -16.56
CA LEU A 33 13.58 -15.13 -17.44
C LEU A 33 13.21 -16.44 -16.75
N LEU A 34 14.17 -17.06 -16.03
CA LEU A 34 13.91 -18.27 -15.25
C LEU A 34 12.87 -18.03 -14.13
N TYR A 35 12.96 -16.90 -13.42
CA TYR A 35 11.97 -16.56 -12.38
C TYR A 35 10.56 -16.44 -12.96
N MET A 36 10.40 -15.71 -14.07
CA MET A 36 9.10 -15.58 -14.74
C MET A 36 8.58 -16.90 -15.30
N SER A 37 9.49 -17.77 -15.77
CA SER A 37 9.09 -19.09 -16.27
C SER A 37 8.66 -20.02 -15.13
N LEU A 38 9.40 -20.03 -13.99
CA LEU A 38 9.01 -20.81 -12.82
C LEU A 38 7.68 -20.30 -12.22
N TYR A 39 7.48 -18.97 -12.16
CA TYR A 39 6.20 -18.43 -11.73
C TYR A 39 5.05 -19.00 -12.56
N GLN A 40 5.18 -19.02 -13.88
CA GLN A 40 4.16 -19.56 -14.76
C GLN A 40 3.95 -21.07 -14.56
N LEU A 41 5.04 -21.84 -14.41
CA LEU A 41 4.99 -23.28 -14.17
C LEU A 41 4.39 -23.67 -12.79
N ILE A 42 4.45 -22.78 -11.81
CA ILE A 42 3.98 -23.03 -10.44
C ILE A 42 2.54 -22.56 -10.23
N TYR A 43 2.18 -21.41 -10.84
CA TYR A 43 0.96 -20.68 -10.46
C TYR A 43 -0.04 -20.45 -11.62
N LEU A 44 0.31 -20.82 -12.86
CA LEU A 44 -0.58 -20.58 -14.01
C LEU A 44 -1.00 -21.88 -14.70
N ASP A 45 -1.86 -22.65 -14.06
CA ASP A 45 -2.32 -23.98 -14.51
C ASP A 45 -2.95 -24.01 -15.92
N LYS A 46 -3.45 -22.84 -16.37
CA LYS A 46 -4.08 -22.72 -17.70
C LYS A 46 -3.08 -22.65 -18.85
N ILE A 47 -1.79 -22.48 -18.59
CA ILE A 47 -0.74 -22.39 -19.60
C ILE A 47 0.01 -23.73 -19.65
N PRO A 48 0.01 -24.43 -20.78
CA PRO A 48 0.74 -25.71 -20.88
C PRO A 48 2.25 -25.52 -20.65
N GLU A 49 2.86 -26.42 -19.89
CA GLU A 49 4.30 -26.40 -19.55
C GLU A 49 5.21 -26.28 -20.79
N TYR A 50 4.88 -27.05 -21.86
CA TYR A 50 5.67 -27.00 -23.09
C TYR A 50 5.65 -25.63 -23.74
N ALA A 51 4.56 -24.88 -23.65
CA ALA A 51 4.46 -23.54 -24.21
C ALA A 51 5.33 -22.56 -23.44
N ILE A 52 5.32 -22.63 -22.09
CA ILE A 52 6.19 -21.81 -21.21
C ILE A 52 7.65 -22.07 -21.52
N ILE A 53 8.06 -23.35 -21.60
CA ILE A 53 9.45 -23.72 -21.85
C ILE A 53 9.87 -23.26 -23.26
N ASN A 54 9.05 -23.49 -24.29
CA ASN A 54 9.38 -23.10 -25.66
C ASN A 54 9.57 -21.59 -25.80
N GLU A 55 8.70 -20.77 -25.20
CA GLU A 55 8.85 -19.30 -25.24
C GLU A 55 10.09 -18.84 -24.47
N ALA A 56 10.36 -19.43 -23.31
CA ALA A 56 11.58 -19.12 -22.56
C ALA A 56 12.85 -19.45 -23.35
N VAL A 57 12.89 -20.60 -24.04
CA VAL A 57 14.00 -21.02 -24.91
C VAL A 57 14.16 -20.09 -26.10
N LYS A 58 13.07 -19.66 -26.76
CA LYS A 58 13.11 -18.68 -27.85
C LYS A 58 13.72 -17.35 -27.40
N ILE A 59 13.29 -16.85 -26.23
CA ILE A 59 13.84 -15.61 -25.65
C ILE A 59 15.35 -15.78 -25.33
N ALA A 60 15.72 -16.90 -24.70
CA ALA A 60 17.11 -17.20 -24.34
C ALA A 60 18.03 -17.35 -25.56
N LYS A 61 17.49 -17.81 -26.70
CA LYS A 61 18.24 -17.97 -27.95
C LYS A 61 18.81 -16.65 -28.48
N LYS A 62 18.18 -15.51 -28.15
CA LYS A 62 18.71 -14.17 -28.46
C LYS A 62 20.02 -13.85 -27.73
N GLU A 63 20.29 -14.54 -26.60
CA GLU A 63 21.54 -14.43 -25.84
C GLU A 63 22.56 -15.53 -26.19
N GLY A 64 22.23 -16.38 -27.15
CA GLY A 64 23.11 -17.43 -27.69
C GLY A 64 22.56 -18.85 -27.54
N TYR A 65 23.02 -19.75 -28.40
CA TYR A 65 22.55 -21.14 -28.47
C TYR A 65 22.79 -21.89 -27.13
N GLN A 66 24.00 -21.79 -26.57
CA GLN A 66 24.32 -22.43 -25.27
C GLN A 66 23.42 -21.95 -24.14
N THR A 67 23.08 -20.65 -24.14
CA THR A 67 22.14 -20.07 -23.16
C THR A 67 20.75 -20.68 -23.30
N SER A 68 20.28 -20.88 -24.53
CA SER A 68 18.98 -21.50 -24.77
C SER A 68 18.94 -22.97 -24.34
N GLN A 69 20.02 -23.73 -24.58
CA GLN A 69 20.13 -25.10 -24.07
C GLN A 69 20.14 -25.15 -22.53
N PHE A 70 20.88 -24.23 -21.89
CA PHE A 70 20.89 -24.11 -20.43
C PHE A 70 19.49 -23.85 -19.86
N VAL A 71 18.75 -22.87 -20.41
CA VAL A 71 17.39 -22.53 -19.97
C VAL A 71 16.46 -23.74 -20.17
N ASN A 72 16.51 -24.41 -21.32
CA ASN A 72 15.73 -25.62 -21.58
C ASN A 72 16.02 -26.72 -20.55
N ALA A 73 17.31 -26.99 -20.28
CA ALA A 73 17.71 -28.02 -19.32
C ALA A 73 17.21 -27.70 -17.90
N VAL A 74 17.35 -26.44 -17.45
CA VAL A 74 16.87 -26.00 -16.12
C VAL A 74 15.37 -26.19 -15.99
N LEU A 75 14.60 -25.69 -16.97
CA LEU A 75 13.13 -25.73 -16.88
C LEU A 75 12.59 -27.17 -16.99
N ARG A 76 13.14 -28.01 -17.89
CA ARG A 76 12.73 -29.42 -18.00
C ARG A 76 13.10 -30.22 -16.75
N ASN A 77 14.25 -29.98 -16.14
CA ASN A 77 14.59 -30.63 -14.89
C ASN A 77 13.65 -30.20 -13.76
N PHE A 78 13.30 -28.91 -13.73
CA PHE A 78 12.35 -28.39 -12.74
C PHE A 78 10.97 -29.07 -12.85
N THR A 79 10.45 -29.31 -14.07
CA THR A 79 9.13 -29.94 -14.25
C THR A 79 9.14 -31.45 -13.98
N ARG A 80 10.31 -32.12 -14.06
CA ARG A 80 10.45 -33.57 -13.82
C ARG A 80 10.68 -33.95 -12.38
N ASN A 81 11.15 -33.03 -11.56
CA ASN A 81 11.48 -33.29 -10.16
C ASN A 81 10.38 -32.72 -9.24
N GLU A 82 10.25 -33.35 -8.08
CA GLU A 82 9.41 -32.81 -7.00
C GLU A 82 9.91 -31.45 -6.53
N ARG A 83 9.03 -30.67 -5.95
CA ARG A 83 9.37 -29.38 -5.34
C ARG A 83 10.29 -29.60 -4.13
N ARG A 84 11.30 -28.73 -4.00
CA ARG A 84 12.19 -28.75 -2.86
C ARG A 84 11.39 -28.60 -1.57
N SER A 85 11.56 -29.55 -0.63
CA SER A 85 10.90 -29.53 0.67
C SER A 85 11.33 -28.33 1.52
N LEU A 86 10.44 -27.91 2.40
CA LEU A 86 10.67 -26.84 3.39
C LEU A 86 10.79 -27.43 4.82
N GLU A 87 10.72 -28.73 4.99
CA GLU A 87 10.65 -29.39 6.30
C GLU A 87 11.85 -29.13 7.20
N GLU A 88 13.05 -28.96 6.61
CA GLU A 88 14.28 -28.68 7.33
C GLU A 88 14.41 -27.23 7.83
N LEU A 89 13.50 -26.33 7.42
CA LEU A 89 13.52 -24.91 7.80
C LEU A 89 12.80 -24.72 9.16
N ASP A 90 13.22 -23.69 9.89
CA ASP A 90 12.46 -23.25 11.06
C ASP A 90 11.13 -22.56 10.64
N GLU A 91 10.22 -22.35 11.58
CA GLU A 91 8.88 -21.80 11.29
C GLU A 91 8.94 -20.40 10.65
N LEU A 92 9.86 -19.53 11.06
CA LEU A 92 9.97 -18.19 10.47
C LEU A 92 10.59 -18.26 9.08
N GLU A 93 11.53 -19.15 8.84
CA GLU A 93 12.09 -19.42 7.52
C GLU A 93 11.05 -20.02 6.57
N LYS A 94 10.20 -20.94 7.06
CA LYS A 94 9.07 -21.48 6.30
C LYS A 94 8.12 -20.37 5.87
N ILE A 95 7.67 -19.53 6.81
CA ILE A 95 6.82 -18.38 6.49
C ILE A 95 7.52 -17.48 5.46
N SER A 96 8.79 -17.13 5.67
CA SER A 96 9.58 -16.28 4.78
C SER A 96 9.58 -16.81 3.34
N ILE A 97 9.91 -18.08 3.16
CA ILE A 97 10.00 -18.68 1.83
C ILE A 97 8.62 -18.88 1.20
N MET A 98 7.67 -19.46 1.92
CA MET A 98 6.33 -19.75 1.39
C MET A 98 5.59 -18.49 0.95
N THR A 99 5.67 -17.44 1.74
CA THR A 99 4.96 -16.18 1.49
C THR A 99 5.81 -15.13 0.78
N SER A 100 7.08 -15.48 0.51
CA SER A 100 8.05 -14.57 -0.15
C SER A 100 8.20 -13.22 0.57
N HIS A 101 8.29 -13.25 1.90
CA HIS A 101 8.67 -12.12 2.72
C HIS A 101 10.11 -12.29 3.21
N PRO A 102 11.00 -11.28 3.09
CA PRO A 102 12.35 -11.36 3.62
C PRO A 102 12.35 -11.76 5.10
N LEU A 103 13.27 -12.63 5.49
CA LEU A 103 13.32 -13.19 6.86
C LEU A 103 13.39 -12.09 7.93
N TRP A 104 14.10 -10.98 7.66
CA TRP A 104 14.14 -9.85 8.59
C TRP A 104 12.76 -9.24 8.84
N MET A 105 11.91 -9.16 7.79
CA MET A 105 10.54 -8.63 7.88
C MET A 105 9.65 -9.59 8.68
N VAL A 106 9.74 -10.90 8.41
CA VAL A 106 9.01 -11.92 9.17
C VAL A 106 9.41 -11.90 10.65
N LYS A 107 10.73 -11.78 10.94
CA LYS A 107 11.23 -11.65 12.33
C LYS A 107 10.72 -10.38 13.00
N MET A 108 10.64 -9.26 12.27
CA MET A 108 10.11 -8.00 12.78
C MET A 108 8.61 -8.14 13.11
N PHE A 109 7.81 -8.71 12.21
CA PHE A 109 6.38 -8.95 12.46
C PHE A 109 6.18 -9.90 13.63
N ASN A 110 6.95 -10.99 13.69
CA ASN A 110 6.87 -11.95 14.80
C ASN A 110 7.18 -11.30 16.16
N LYS A 111 8.19 -10.43 16.21
CA LYS A 111 8.51 -9.66 17.43
C LYS A 111 7.37 -8.73 17.87
N GLN A 112 6.63 -8.16 16.90
CA GLN A 112 5.58 -7.18 17.17
C GLN A 112 4.20 -7.79 17.39
N TYR A 113 3.88 -8.90 16.73
CA TYR A 113 2.54 -9.48 16.67
C TYR A 113 2.44 -10.94 17.11
N GLY A 114 3.57 -11.63 17.26
CA GLY A 114 3.61 -13.08 17.53
C GLY A 114 3.48 -13.93 16.26
N LEU A 115 3.77 -15.22 16.38
CA LEU A 115 3.91 -16.14 15.25
C LEU A 115 2.62 -16.28 14.42
N GLU A 116 1.49 -16.55 15.08
CA GLU A 116 0.21 -16.80 14.42
C GLU A 116 -0.24 -15.59 13.58
N LYS A 117 -0.22 -14.38 14.17
CA LYS A 117 -0.58 -13.16 13.44
C LYS A 117 0.39 -12.87 12.30
N THR A 118 1.69 -13.12 12.48
CA THR A 118 2.69 -12.96 11.43
C THR A 118 2.39 -13.85 10.23
N LYS A 119 2.04 -15.12 10.49
CA LYS A 119 1.64 -16.03 9.43
C LYS A 119 0.42 -15.52 8.67
N MET A 120 -0.64 -15.13 9.40
CA MET A 120 -1.87 -14.58 8.80
C MET A 120 -1.61 -13.32 7.97
N ILE A 121 -0.77 -12.40 8.47
CA ILE A 121 -0.38 -11.17 7.74
C ILE A 121 0.31 -11.54 6.43
N CYS A 122 1.34 -12.38 6.48
CA CYS A 122 2.14 -12.73 5.31
C CYS A 122 1.36 -13.55 4.27
N GLU A 123 0.45 -14.40 4.70
CA GLU A 123 -0.45 -15.17 3.81
C GLU A 123 -1.43 -14.22 3.11
N GLU A 124 -2.06 -13.30 3.86
CA GLU A 124 -3.01 -12.34 3.32
C GLU A 124 -2.35 -11.35 2.33
N ASP A 125 -1.08 -10.98 2.53
CA ASP A 125 -0.34 -10.14 1.60
C ASP A 125 -0.17 -10.76 0.20
N ASN A 126 -0.32 -12.07 0.09
CA ASN A 126 -0.25 -12.79 -1.19
C ASN A 126 -1.63 -13.03 -1.83
N MET A 127 -2.71 -12.70 -1.13
CA MET A 127 -4.06 -12.78 -1.69
C MET A 127 -4.31 -11.63 -2.69
N PRO A 128 -5.22 -11.81 -3.65
CA PRO A 128 -5.62 -10.72 -4.53
C PRO A 128 -6.19 -9.53 -3.73
N PRO A 129 -5.81 -8.29 -4.06
CA PRO A 129 -6.32 -7.13 -3.34
C PRO A 129 -7.81 -6.94 -3.59
N THR A 130 -8.56 -6.61 -2.54
CA THR A 130 -9.97 -6.24 -2.61
C THR A 130 -10.14 -4.99 -3.47
N ARG A 131 -11.13 -5.01 -4.37
CA ARG A 131 -11.44 -3.89 -5.26
C ARG A 131 -12.44 -2.98 -4.59
N SER A 132 -11.96 -2.11 -3.75
CA SER A 132 -12.78 -1.13 -3.04
C SER A 132 -12.74 0.24 -3.71
N GLY A 133 -13.88 0.91 -3.71
CA GLY A 133 -14.04 2.29 -4.10
C GLY A 133 -14.74 3.08 -3.01
N ARG A 134 -14.55 4.39 -3.03
CA ARG A 134 -15.28 5.32 -2.17
C ARG A 134 -16.31 6.09 -2.99
N VAL A 135 -17.52 6.15 -2.49
CA VAL A 135 -18.58 7.00 -3.04
C VAL A 135 -18.17 8.46 -2.94
N ASN A 136 -18.38 9.21 -4.01
CA ASN A 136 -18.23 10.66 -3.99
C ASN A 136 -19.58 11.34 -3.70
N ARG A 137 -19.80 11.71 -2.45
CA ARG A 137 -21.02 12.35 -1.98
C ARG A 137 -21.34 13.71 -2.61
N LEU A 138 -20.36 14.34 -3.28
CA LEU A 138 -20.58 15.57 -4.05
C LEU A 138 -21.33 15.32 -5.37
N LYS A 139 -21.42 14.06 -5.83
CA LYS A 139 -21.98 13.72 -7.16
C LYS A 139 -23.08 12.66 -7.16
N THR A 140 -23.13 11.81 -6.13
CA THR A 140 -24.07 10.70 -6.06
C THR A 140 -24.18 10.19 -4.62
N THR A 141 -25.09 9.27 -4.37
CA THR A 141 -25.24 8.60 -3.09
C THR A 141 -24.82 7.13 -3.18
N LYS A 142 -24.55 6.52 -2.02
CA LYS A 142 -24.22 5.09 -1.94
C LYS A 142 -25.41 4.24 -2.38
N GLU A 143 -26.60 4.64 -1.99
CA GLU A 143 -27.87 3.97 -2.28
C GLU A 143 -28.16 3.94 -3.79
N GLU A 144 -27.82 5.01 -4.51
CA GLU A 144 -27.93 5.03 -5.98
C GLU A 144 -26.97 4.03 -6.64
N LEU A 145 -25.73 3.98 -6.18
CA LEU A 145 -24.72 3.08 -6.75
C LEU A 145 -24.98 1.61 -6.41
N LEU A 146 -25.57 1.31 -5.25
CA LEU A 146 -25.92 -0.05 -4.85
C LEU A 146 -27.08 -0.65 -5.67
N LYS A 147 -27.85 0.16 -6.41
CA LYS A 147 -28.83 -0.34 -7.39
C LYS A 147 -28.17 -1.00 -8.60
N GLU A 148 -26.89 -0.68 -8.85
CA GLU A 148 -26.12 -1.25 -9.93
C GLU A 148 -25.53 -2.61 -9.52
N SER A 149 -25.78 -3.64 -10.31
CA SER A 149 -25.38 -5.03 -10.02
C SER A 149 -23.87 -5.27 -9.89
N CYS A 150 -23.05 -4.29 -10.29
CA CYS A 150 -21.58 -4.35 -10.22
C CYS A 150 -21.00 -3.86 -8.88
N PHE A 151 -21.83 -3.27 -8.02
CA PHE A 151 -21.40 -2.82 -6.69
C PHE A 151 -22.03 -3.66 -5.58
N GLU A 152 -21.29 -3.78 -4.49
CA GLU A 152 -21.76 -4.29 -3.20
C GLU A 152 -21.34 -3.31 -2.11
N GLU A 153 -21.98 -3.44 -0.97
CA GLU A 153 -21.65 -2.66 0.21
C GLU A 153 -20.23 -3.01 0.71
N GLY A 154 -19.50 -2.00 1.18
CA GLY A 154 -18.22 -2.21 1.86
C GLY A 154 -18.40 -2.89 3.21
N THR A 155 -17.32 -3.38 3.78
CA THR A 155 -17.32 -4.19 4.99
C THR A 155 -17.51 -3.33 6.25
N PHE A 156 -16.82 -2.19 6.35
CA PHE A 156 -16.81 -1.38 7.58
C PHE A 156 -16.73 0.15 7.35
N SER A 157 -16.35 0.61 6.16
CA SER A 157 -16.41 2.04 5.84
C SER A 157 -17.78 2.43 5.30
N LYS A 158 -18.40 3.48 5.89
CA LYS A 158 -19.71 3.98 5.45
C LYS A 158 -19.75 4.46 4.01
N ASP A 159 -18.60 4.86 3.44
CA ASP A 159 -18.48 5.36 2.07
C ASP A 159 -17.96 4.31 1.08
N ALA A 160 -17.67 3.10 1.56
CA ALA A 160 -17.09 2.07 0.74
C ALA A 160 -18.14 1.32 -0.10
N LEU A 161 -17.66 0.99 -1.32
CA LEU A 161 -18.31 0.07 -2.23
C LEU A 161 -17.27 -0.96 -2.69
N LEU A 162 -17.68 -2.22 -2.79
CA LEU A 162 -16.90 -3.28 -3.42
C LEU A 162 -17.31 -3.40 -4.89
N TYR A 163 -16.32 -3.47 -5.79
CA TYR A 163 -16.56 -3.58 -7.22
C TYR A 163 -16.30 -5.00 -7.71
N LYS A 164 -17.32 -5.66 -8.29
CA LYS A 164 -17.31 -7.10 -8.62
C LYS A 164 -16.60 -7.44 -9.94
N ARG A 165 -16.48 -6.51 -10.90
CA ARG A 165 -16.13 -6.85 -12.29
C ARG A 165 -15.04 -5.95 -12.87
N GLY A 166 -13.93 -6.53 -13.29
CA GLY A 166 -12.88 -5.81 -14.02
C GLY A 166 -12.16 -4.72 -13.20
N ASN A 167 -11.76 -3.66 -13.86
CA ASN A 167 -11.08 -2.52 -13.24
C ASN A 167 -12.02 -1.33 -13.14
N LEU A 168 -12.16 -0.78 -11.95
CA LEU A 168 -13.06 0.35 -11.66
C LEU A 168 -12.67 1.62 -12.42
N ASP A 169 -11.38 1.85 -12.64
CA ASP A 169 -10.82 3.01 -13.34
C ASP A 169 -11.24 3.13 -14.82
N TYR A 170 -11.63 2.03 -15.47
CA TYR A 170 -12.14 2.05 -16.83
C TYR A 170 -13.64 2.35 -16.94
N THR A 171 -14.37 2.36 -15.82
CA THR A 171 -15.82 2.57 -15.79
C THR A 171 -16.22 4.04 -15.96
N SER A 172 -17.47 4.27 -16.40
CA SER A 172 -18.08 5.61 -16.39
C SER A 172 -18.18 6.18 -14.97
N TYR A 173 -18.49 5.35 -13.98
CA TYR A 173 -18.58 5.76 -12.58
C TYR A 173 -17.31 6.43 -12.06
N TYR A 174 -16.14 5.87 -12.42
CA TYR A 174 -14.86 6.46 -12.07
C TYR A 174 -14.55 7.73 -12.89
N LYS A 175 -14.74 7.67 -14.21
CA LYS A 175 -14.45 8.78 -15.14
C LYS A 175 -15.31 10.01 -14.82
N GLU A 176 -16.58 9.82 -14.50
CA GLU A 176 -17.52 10.87 -14.10
C GLU A 176 -17.27 11.35 -12.65
N GLY A 177 -16.43 10.66 -11.91
CA GLY A 177 -16.09 11.01 -10.54
C GLY A 177 -17.18 10.70 -9.52
N LYS A 178 -18.09 9.77 -9.81
CA LYS A 178 -19.08 9.25 -8.86
C LYS A 178 -18.45 8.33 -7.82
N VAL A 179 -17.40 7.61 -8.24
CA VAL A 179 -16.60 6.73 -7.38
C VAL A 179 -15.12 7.02 -7.57
N THR A 180 -14.33 6.87 -6.52
CA THR A 180 -12.87 6.87 -6.59
C THR A 180 -12.29 5.62 -5.96
N ILE A 181 -11.16 5.14 -6.49
CA ILE A 181 -10.48 3.96 -5.95
C ILE A 181 -9.81 4.37 -4.63
N GLN A 182 -10.18 3.70 -3.56
CA GLN A 182 -9.58 3.87 -2.24
C GLN A 182 -9.86 2.64 -1.39
N ASP A 183 -8.84 2.13 -0.71
CA ASP A 183 -9.00 1.04 0.24
C ASP A 183 -9.88 1.45 1.42
N GLU A 184 -10.67 0.51 1.97
CA GLU A 184 -11.61 0.82 3.05
C GLU A 184 -10.91 1.32 4.31
N SER A 185 -9.76 0.73 4.67
CA SER A 185 -8.98 1.16 5.83
C SER A 185 -8.56 2.63 5.71
N SER A 186 -8.09 3.02 4.52
CA SER A 186 -7.71 4.40 4.22
C SER A 186 -8.89 5.39 4.22
N GLN A 187 -10.14 4.91 3.99
CA GLN A 187 -11.33 5.76 4.01
C GLN A 187 -11.70 6.21 5.43
N LEU A 188 -11.33 5.46 6.45
CA LEU A 188 -11.66 5.79 7.84
C LEU A 188 -11.00 7.09 8.31
N VAL A 189 -9.83 7.42 7.77
CA VAL A 189 -9.00 8.55 8.20
C VAL A 189 -9.74 9.89 8.15
N ALA A 190 -10.39 10.19 7.02
CA ALA A 190 -11.10 11.46 6.87
C ALA A 190 -12.33 11.55 7.81
N ARG A 191 -12.95 10.39 8.10
CA ARG A 191 -14.06 10.33 9.06
C ARG A 191 -13.59 10.43 10.50
N LEU A 192 -12.42 9.90 10.81
CA LEU A 192 -11.81 10.05 12.14
C LEU A 192 -11.45 11.52 12.41
N LEU A 193 -10.96 12.24 11.39
CA LEU A 193 -10.68 13.67 11.51
C LEU A 193 -11.95 14.51 11.71
N ASP A 194 -13.10 14.03 11.21
CA ASP A 194 -14.42 14.64 11.32
C ASP A 194 -14.45 16.15 11.02
N PRO A 195 -14.03 16.57 9.80
CA PRO A 195 -13.92 17.98 9.47
C PRO A 195 -15.32 18.62 9.39
N GLN A 196 -15.45 19.81 9.99
CA GLN A 196 -16.68 20.58 9.93
C GLN A 196 -16.70 21.48 8.68
N LYS A 197 -17.88 21.87 8.23
CA LYS A 197 -18.04 22.68 7.00
C LYS A 197 -17.34 24.03 7.03
N THR A 198 -17.06 24.57 8.20
CA THR A 198 -16.41 25.87 8.39
C THR A 198 -14.91 25.77 8.69
N ASP A 199 -14.39 24.56 8.87
CA ASP A 199 -12.99 24.37 9.30
C ASP A 199 -11.98 24.84 8.26
N TYR A 200 -10.84 25.29 8.77
CA TYR A 200 -9.61 25.45 8.01
C TYR A 200 -8.74 24.22 8.25
N VAL A 201 -8.60 23.40 7.22
CA VAL A 201 -7.96 22.08 7.31
C VAL A 201 -6.62 22.10 6.60
N LEU A 202 -5.63 21.42 7.18
CA LEU A 202 -4.32 21.15 6.55
C LEU A 202 -4.19 19.64 6.26
N ASP A 203 -3.82 19.30 5.03
CA ASP A 203 -3.40 17.94 4.62
C ASP A 203 -1.92 18.00 4.23
N MET A 204 -1.05 17.49 5.11
CA MET A 204 0.39 17.70 5.03
C MET A 204 1.10 16.80 4.00
N CYS A 205 0.53 15.65 3.63
CA CYS A 205 1.13 14.68 2.71
C CYS A 205 0.06 14.12 1.76
N SER A 206 -0.51 15.01 0.94
CA SER A 206 -1.81 14.83 0.33
C SER A 206 -1.87 13.89 -0.89
N ALA A 207 -0.72 13.58 -1.55
CA ALA A 207 -0.73 12.77 -2.78
C ALA A 207 -1.16 11.31 -2.53
N PRO A 208 -1.97 10.74 -3.42
CA PRO A 208 -2.50 11.26 -4.69
C PRO A 208 -3.81 12.05 -4.57
N GLY A 209 -4.22 12.50 -3.40
CA GLY A 209 -5.41 13.31 -3.15
C GLY A 209 -6.65 12.54 -2.73
N SER A 210 -6.55 11.25 -2.46
CA SER A 210 -7.71 10.43 -2.07
C SER A 210 -8.29 10.84 -0.73
N LYS A 211 -7.46 11.12 0.28
CA LYS A 211 -7.90 11.60 1.59
C LYS A 211 -8.34 13.06 1.53
N THR A 212 -7.57 13.93 0.86
CA THR A 212 -7.93 15.33 0.61
C THR A 212 -9.31 15.49 0.00
N THR A 213 -9.60 14.72 -1.06
CA THR A 213 -10.92 14.74 -1.73
C THR A 213 -12.04 14.14 -0.88
N HIS A 214 -11.69 13.27 0.08
CA HIS A 214 -12.67 12.78 1.05
C HIS A 214 -13.03 13.85 2.08
N LEU A 215 -12.03 14.56 2.63
CA LEU A 215 -12.25 15.70 3.51
C LEU A 215 -13.15 16.74 2.83
N ALA A 216 -12.83 17.14 1.60
CA ALA A 216 -13.61 18.10 0.83
C ALA A 216 -15.07 17.65 0.63
N ALA A 217 -15.29 16.34 0.39
CA ALA A 217 -16.62 15.78 0.24
C ALA A 217 -17.41 15.78 1.55
N LEU A 218 -16.76 15.50 2.69
CA LEU A 218 -17.37 15.57 4.02
C LEU A 218 -17.73 17.02 4.40
N MET A 219 -16.89 17.98 4.00
CA MET A 219 -17.13 19.42 4.16
C MET A 219 -18.12 19.99 3.14
N GLU A 220 -18.65 19.19 2.20
CA GLU A 220 -19.56 19.64 1.14
C GLU A 220 -19.02 20.81 0.30
N ASN A 221 -17.70 20.82 0.04
CA ASN A 221 -17.00 21.93 -0.65
C ASN A 221 -17.06 23.28 0.10
N GLN A 222 -17.35 23.29 1.39
CA GLN A 222 -17.32 24.48 2.24
C GLN A 222 -16.02 24.53 3.05
N GLY A 223 -15.78 25.64 3.79
CA GLY A 223 -14.53 25.84 4.49
C GLY A 223 -13.31 25.91 3.54
N LYS A 224 -12.15 25.57 4.05
CA LYS A 224 -10.90 25.66 3.27
C LYS A 224 -9.96 24.51 3.61
N ILE A 225 -9.34 23.91 2.60
CA ILE A 225 -8.32 22.89 2.77
C ILE A 225 -7.03 23.34 2.07
N GLU A 226 -5.93 23.42 2.82
CA GLU A 226 -4.57 23.51 2.28
C GLU A 226 -3.98 22.11 2.18
N ALA A 227 -3.51 21.74 0.99
CA ALA A 227 -3.01 20.41 0.70
C ALA A 227 -1.57 20.49 0.15
N TYR A 228 -0.65 19.80 0.80
CA TYR A 228 0.76 19.82 0.44
C TYR A 228 1.26 18.44 0.01
N ASP A 229 2.15 18.43 -0.96
CA ASP A 229 3.04 17.30 -1.24
C ASP A 229 4.42 17.83 -1.67
N LEU A 230 5.46 17.12 -1.28
CA LEU A 230 6.85 17.51 -1.57
C LEU A 230 7.13 17.63 -3.08
N TYR A 231 6.48 16.82 -3.90
CA TYR A 231 6.83 16.66 -5.31
C TYR A 231 5.81 17.31 -6.26
N LYS A 232 6.26 18.27 -7.08
CA LYS A 232 5.43 18.95 -8.08
C LYS A 232 4.67 18.02 -9.04
N HIS A 233 5.26 16.88 -9.42
CA HIS A 233 4.58 15.92 -10.30
C HIS A 233 3.40 15.23 -9.60
N LYS A 234 3.46 15.08 -8.29
CA LYS A 234 2.35 14.53 -7.50
C LYS A 234 1.21 15.54 -7.30
N VAL A 235 1.53 16.83 -7.17
CA VAL A 235 0.53 17.90 -7.13
C VAL A 235 -0.40 17.82 -8.34
N LYS A 236 0.12 17.60 -9.54
CA LYS A 236 -0.69 17.40 -10.76
C LYS A 236 -1.68 16.23 -10.67
N LEU A 237 -1.32 15.16 -9.95
CA LEU A 237 -2.23 14.04 -9.72
C LEU A 237 -3.38 14.44 -8.79
N ILE A 238 -3.07 15.22 -7.75
CA ILE A 238 -4.07 15.74 -6.83
C ILE A 238 -5.04 16.66 -7.59
N GLU A 239 -4.53 17.65 -8.33
CA GLU A 239 -5.33 18.56 -9.14
C GLU A 239 -6.26 17.83 -10.12
N HIS A 240 -5.75 16.79 -10.78
CA HIS A 240 -6.56 15.95 -11.66
C HIS A 240 -7.72 15.28 -10.90
N ASN A 241 -7.46 14.75 -9.71
CA ASN A 241 -8.48 14.13 -8.87
C ASN A 241 -9.49 15.16 -8.33
N LEU A 242 -9.04 16.34 -7.91
CA LEU A 242 -9.93 17.44 -7.50
C LEU A 242 -10.92 17.79 -8.61
N LYS A 243 -10.42 17.99 -9.83
CA LYS A 243 -11.24 18.30 -11.01
C LYS A 243 -12.23 17.18 -11.32
N ARG A 244 -11.75 15.92 -11.38
CA ARG A 244 -12.58 14.74 -11.67
C ARG A 244 -13.70 14.56 -10.65
N LEU A 245 -13.41 14.77 -9.38
CA LEU A 245 -14.36 14.57 -8.27
C LEU A 245 -15.23 15.81 -7.99
N GLY A 246 -14.99 16.97 -8.64
CA GLY A 246 -15.77 18.19 -8.45
C GLY A 246 -15.47 18.92 -7.15
N VAL A 247 -14.26 18.77 -6.63
CA VAL A 247 -13.79 19.45 -5.41
C VAL A 247 -13.44 20.90 -5.73
N LYS A 248 -13.82 21.85 -4.85
CA LYS A 248 -13.68 23.30 -5.08
C LYS A 248 -12.98 24.07 -3.95
N ASN A 249 -12.94 23.50 -2.74
CA ASN A 249 -12.47 24.18 -1.53
C ASN A 249 -11.03 23.78 -1.13
N VAL A 250 -10.27 23.18 -2.05
CA VAL A 250 -8.89 22.72 -1.81
C VAL A 250 -7.90 23.58 -2.60
N HIS A 251 -6.91 24.12 -1.91
CA HIS A 251 -5.74 24.75 -2.48
C HIS A 251 -4.55 23.78 -2.37
N VAL A 252 -3.97 23.40 -3.51
CA VAL A 252 -2.88 22.42 -3.58
C VAL A 252 -1.56 23.10 -3.89
N GLN A 253 -0.51 22.73 -3.14
CA GLN A 253 0.82 23.30 -3.31
C GLN A 253 1.91 22.22 -3.23
N ALA A 254 2.98 22.42 -4.01
CA ALA A 254 4.22 21.69 -3.80
C ALA A 254 5.02 22.37 -2.70
N GLY A 255 5.34 21.65 -1.62
CA GLY A 255 6.09 22.21 -0.51
C GLY A 255 6.56 21.13 0.47
N ASP A 256 7.56 21.47 1.22
CA ASP A 256 8.10 20.63 2.28
C ASP A 256 7.31 20.86 3.58
N SER A 257 6.50 19.89 3.96
CA SER A 257 5.64 19.98 5.13
C SER A 257 6.40 20.01 6.47
N THR A 258 7.69 19.73 6.46
CA THR A 258 8.55 19.93 7.64
C THR A 258 8.89 21.40 7.90
N LYS A 259 8.50 22.29 6.99
CA LYS A 259 8.80 23.74 7.02
C LYS A 259 7.56 24.63 7.01
N LEU A 260 6.36 24.05 7.15
CA LEU A 260 5.11 24.84 7.06
C LEU A 260 4.97 25.88 8.18
N ILE A 261 5.64 25.70 9.31
CA ILE A 261 5.75 26.72 10.37
C ILE A 261 6.43 28.03 9.90
N GLU A 262 7.18 28.01 8.78
CA GLU A 262 7.77 29.20 8.16
C GLU A 262 6.73 29.99 7.32
N HIS A 263 5.61 29.35 6.97
CA HIS A 263 4.58 29.89 6.07
C HIS A 263 3.26 30.23 6.77
N TYR A 264 3.01 29.60 7.91
CA TYR A 264 1.78 29.79 8.68
C TYR A 264 2.09 30.15 10.12
N PRO A 265 1.33 31.09 10.72
CA PRO A 265 1.40 31.34 12.17
C PRO A 265 1.09 30.05 12.97
N PRO A 266 1.59 29.94 14.20
CA PRO A 266 1.12 28.91 15.11
C PRO A 266 -0.41 28.91 15.26
N GLU A 267 -0.99 27.77 15.61
CA GLU A 267 -2.43 27.65 15.90
C GLU A 267 -3.34 28.14 14.76
N THR A 268 -2.96 27.85 13.50
CA THR A 268 -3.70 28.30 12.31
C THR A 268 -4.87 27.39 11.94
N PHE A 269 -4.70 26.07 12.06
CA PHE A 269 -5.64 25.09 11.52
C PHE A 269 -6.55 24.48 12.58
N ASP A 270 -7.83 24.36 12.25
CA ASP A 270 -8.83 23.67 13.08
C ASP A 270 -8.62 22.16 13.06
N ARG A 271 -8.25 21.62 11.89
CA ARG A 271 -8.02 20.20 11.68
C ARG A 271 -6.72 19.97 10.88
N ILE A 272 -5.96 18.95 11.26
CA ILE A 272 -4.75 18.57 10.51
C ILE A 272 -4.80 17.07 10.19
N LEU A 273 -4.60 16.73 8.93
CA LEU A 273 -4.32 15.38 8.48
C LEU A 273 -2.84 15.22 8.21
N LEU A 274 -2.22 14.29 8.89
CA LEU A 274 -0.86 13.82 8.60
C LEU A 274 -0.91 12.34 8.20
N ASP A 275 -1.18 12.08 6.90
CA ASP A 275 -1.00 10.75 6.32
C ASP A 275 0.50 10.58 5.99
N ALA A 276 1.27 10.16 6.99
CA ALA A 276 2.71 10.27 6.99
C ALA A 276 3.40 9.36 5.95
N PRO A 277 4.48 9.82 5.31
CA PRO A 277 5.33 8.93 4.53
C PRO A 277 5.85 7.81 5.43
N CYS A 278 5.69 6.56 4.99
CA CYS A 278 5.96 5.39 5.81
C CYS A 278 6.55 4.23 4.98
N SER A 279 6.96 3.16 5.67
CA SER A 279 7.53 1.97 5.04
C SER A 279 6.59 1.23 4.09
N GLY A 280 5.27 1.43 4.22
CA GLY A 280 4.27 0.81 3.35
C GLY A 280 4.03 -0.68 3.59
N PHE A 281 4.39 -1.21 4.75
CA PHE A 281 4.24 -2.65 5.05
C PHE A 281 2.78 -3.10 5.24
N GLY A 282 1.83 -2.22 5.14
CA GLY A 282 0.41 -2.57 5.11
C GLY A 282 -0.16 -2.73 3.69
N VAL A 283 0.59 -2.29 2.65
CA VAL A 283 0.11 -2.31 1.25
C VAL A 283 0.86 -3.32 0.37
N LEU A 284 1.53 -4.31 0.95
CA LEU A 284 2.34 -5.31 0.25
C LEU A 284 1.51 -6.11 -0.77
N LYS A 285 0.24 -6.32 -0.49
CA LYS A 285 -0.74 -6.93 -1.40
C LYS A 285 -0.86 -6.19 -2.74
N ARG A 286 -0.71 -4.86 -2.73
CA ARG A 286 -0.79 -3.99 -3.91
C ARG A 286 0.57 -3.63 -4.50
N LYS A 287 1.61 -3.62 -3.66
CA LYS A 287 2.98 -3.19 -3.99
C LYS A 287 3.99 -4.20 -3.47
N PRO A 288 4.04 -5.43 -4.05
CA PRO A 288 4.89 -6.50 -3.57
C PRO A 288 6.38 -6.19 -3.68
N GLU A 289 6.78 -5.22 -4.50
CA GLU A 289 8.16 -4.73 -4.60
C GLU A 289 8.68 -4.14 -3.29
N ILE A 290 7.81 -3.61 -2.43
CA ILE A 290 8.17 -3.07 -1.11
C ILE A 290 8.80 -4.14 -0.22
N LYS A 291 8.42 -5.41 -0.35
CA LYS A 291 9.02 -6.53 0.39
C LYS A 291 10.56 -6.56 0.27
N TYR A 292 11.08 -6.11 -0.87
CA TYR A 292 12.51 -6.22 -1.23
C TYR A 292 13.29 -4.93 -1.01
N HIS A 293 12.70 -3.92 -0.38
CA HIS A 293 13.43 -2.76 0.10
C HIS A 293 14.35 -3.17 1.26
N ASP A 294 15.45 -2.46 1.41
CA ASP A 294 16.35 -2.64 2.53
C ASP A 294 15.68 -2.18 3.84
N SER A 295 15.99 -2.86 4.95
CA SER A 295 15.43 -2.50 6.25
C SER A 295 15.82 -1.09 6.74
N SER A 296 16.92 -0.53 6.22
CA SER A 296 17.39 0.81 6.54
C SER A 296 16.45 1.93 6.04
N VAL A 297 15.49 1.62 5.18
CA VAL A 297 14.48 2.60 4.74
C VAL A 297 13.75 3.24 5.94
N MET A 298 13.57 2.51 7.03
CA MET A 298 12.94 3.00 8.26
C MET A 298 13.79 4.02 9.01
N ASP A 299 15.12 3.99 8.88
CA ASP A 299 16.03 4.87 9.60
C ASP A 299 15.83 6.35 9.22
N GLY A 300 15.44 6.61 7.99
CA GLY A 300 15.10 7.96 7.53
C GLY A 300 13.63 8.33 7.76
N LEU A 301 12.71 7.35 7.73
CA LEU A 301 11.27 7.62 7.84
C LEU A 301 10.83 7.97 9.25
N ILE A 302 11.34 7.28 10.27
CA ILE A 302 10.95 7.51 11.66
C ILE A 302 11.29 8.93 12.13
N PRO A 303 12.52 9.46 11.92
CA PRO A 303 12.82 10.86 12.24
C PRO A 303 11.98 11.87 11.44
N LEU A 304 11.71 11.59 10.17
CA LEU A 304 10.86 12.43 9.33
C LEU A 304 9.42 12.50 9.86
N GLN A 305 8.85 11.36 10.25
CA GLN A 305 7.50 11.29 10.84
C GLN A 305 7.41 12.09 12.14
N ALA A 306 8.43 11.99 13.01
CA ALA A 306 8.49 12.77 14.22
C ALA A 306 8.54 14.28 13.95
N LEU A 307 9.36 14.72 12.97
CA LEU A 307 9.45 16.11 12.56
C LEU A 307 8.13 16.64 11.97
N LEU A 308 7.43 15.84 11.17
CA LEU A 308 6.12 16.19 10.62
C LEU A 308 5.07 16.33 11.74
N LEU A 309 5.07 15.44 12.73
CA LEU A 309 4.18 15.54 13.90
C LEU A 309 4.43 16.82 14.71
N GLU A 310 5.71 17.22 14.92
CA GLU A 310 6.05 18.47 15.58
C GLU A 310 5.52 19.69 14.81
N ASN A 311 5.65 19.69 13.47
CA ASN A 311 5.10 20.75 12.63
C ASN A 311 3.57 20.79 12.70
N ALA A 312 2.91 19.63 12.68
CA ALA A 312 1.47 19.54 12.84
C ALA A 312 1.00 20.12 14.18
N TYR A 313 1.68 19.74 15.28
CA TYR A 313 1.38 20.24 16.62
C TYR A 313 1.44 21.78 16.70
N ASN A 314 2.52 22.38 16.20
CA ASN A 314 2.69 23.84 16.25
C ASN A 314 1.65 24.61 15.41
N LEU A 315 1.11 23.99 14.37
CA LEU A 315 0.14 24.60 13.47
C LEU A 315 -1.31 24.35 13.87
N LEU A 316 -1.55 23.40 14.78
CA LEU A 316 -2.89 23.02 15.25
C LEU A 316 -3.36 24.03 16.30
N LYS A 317 -4.61 24.50 16.21
CA LYS A 317 -5.27 25.31 17.25
C LYS A 317 -5.39 24.53 18.55
N ASN A 318 -5.48 25.24 19.68
CA ASN A 318 -5.60 24.62 21.01
C ASN A 318 -6.75 23.62 21.14
N ASP A 319 -7.92 23.92 20.55
CA ASP A 319 -9.09 23.03 20.51
C ASP A 319 -9.17 22.22 19.22
N GLY A 320 -8.08 22.18 18.44
CA GLY A 320 -8.01 21.51 17.16
C GLY A 320 -7.89 19.99 17.31
N THR A 321 -8.16 19.29 16.22
CA THR A 321 -7.96 17.84 16.15
C THR A 321 -7.02 17.50 15.01
N MET A 322 -6.05 16.62 15.26
CA MET A 322 -5.26 16.04 14.17
C MET A 322 -5.44 14.52 14.09
N VAL A 323 -5.29 14.02 12.89
CA VAL A 323 -5.18 12.58 12.64
C VAL A 323 -3.81 12.29 12.05
N TYR A 324 -3.06 11.44 12.73
CA TYR A 324 -1.86 10.80 12.22
C TYR A 324 -2.23 9.44 11.64
N SER A 325 -1.82 9.15 10.41
CA SER A 325 -2.09 7.87 9.77
C SER A 325 -0.91 7.38 8.95
N THR A 326 -0.82 6.06 8.78
CA THR A 326 0.18 5.39 7.94
C THR A 326 -0.41 4.16 7.27
N CYS A 327 0.07 3.85 6.05
CA CYS A 327 -0.21 2.58 5.39
C CYS A 327 0.82 1.49 5.75
N THR A 328 1.30 1.48 7.00
CA THR A 328 2.18 0.44 7.53
C THR A 328 1.61 -0.15 8.82
N ILE A 329 1.99 -1.39 9.10
CA ILE A 329 1.67 -2.07 10.36
C ILE A 329 2.85 -2.08 11.33
N ASN A 330 3.96 -1.41 11.00
CA ASN A 330 5.14 -1.35 11.87
C ASN A 330 4.86 -0.49 13.10
N LYS A 331 4.85 -1.09 14.29
CA LYS A 331 4.56 -0.40 15.56
C LYS A 331 5.50 0.77 15.87
N LYS A 332 6.75 0.74 15.34
CA LYS A 332 7.71 1.86 15.53
C LYS A 332 7.27 3.13 14.82
N GLU A 333 6.59 3.00 13.69
CA GLU A 333 6.07 4.12 12.90
C GLU A 333 4.65 4.53 13.36
N ASN A 334 4.03 3.76 14.25
CA ASN A 334 2.63 3.86 14.66
C ASN A 334 2.52 4.15 16.16
N GLY A 335 2.02 3.20 16.96
CA GLY A 335 1.75 3.40 18.39
C GLY A 335 2.96 3.92 19.18
N MET A 336 4.16 3.40 18.91
CA MET A 336 5.38 3.88 19.59
C MET A 336 5.73 5.32 19.19
N MET A 337 5.47 5.74 17.96
CA MET A 337 5.63 7.12 17.52
C MET A 337 4.70 8.05 18.30
N ILE A 338 3.42 7.66 18.40
CA ILE A 338 2.43 8.44 19.15
C ILE A 338 2.74 8.47 20.65
N GLU A 339 3.17 7.35 21.25
CA GLU A 339 3.58 7.31 22.66
C GLU A 339 4.69 8.33 22.95
N HIS A 340 5.74 8.37 22.12
CA HIS A 340 6.83 9.35 22.26
C HIS A 340 6.34 10.80 22.08
N PHE A 341 5.46 11.01 21.10
CA PHE A 341 4.88 12.33 20.83
C PHE A 341 4.05 12.84 22.02
N ILE A 342 3.16 12.03 22.59
CA ILE A 342 2.33 12.40 23.74
C ILE A 342 3.16 12.63 25.01
N GLN A 343 4.23 11.85 25.21
CA GLN A 343 5.15 12.09 26.33
C GLN A 343 5.80 13.48 26.27
N LYS A 344 6.07 13.98 25.06
CA LYS A 344 6.64 15.31 24.82
C LYS A 344 5.58 16.42 24.87
N HIS A 345 4.34 16.12 24.53
CA HIS A 345 3.21 17.06 24.44
C HIS A 345 2.06 16.59 25.34
N PRO A 346 2.16 16.77 26.69
CA PRO A 346 1.18 16.28 27.65
C PRO A 346 -0.17 17.00 27.60
N ASP A 347 -0.26 18.12 26.91
CA ASP A 347 -1.47 18.87 26.58
C ASP A 347 -2.30 18.18 25.47
N MET A 348 -1.69 17.31 24.67
CA MET A 348 -2.39 16.50 23.67
C MET A 348 -2.98 15.23 24.28
N LYS A 349 -4.14 14.82 23.77
CA LYS A 349 -4.83 13.59 24.21
C LYS A 349 -5.14 12.70 23.02
N VAL A 350 -4.84 11.42 23.15
CA VAL A 350 -5.31 10.41 22.21
C VAL A 350 -6.81 10.19 22.42
N ILE A 351 -7.63 10.51 21.42
CA ILE A 351 -9.08 10.30 21.45
C ILE A 351 -9.39 8.88 20.97
N GLU A 352 -8.80 8.48 19.86
CA GLU A 352 -8.96 7.15 19.27
C GLU A 352 -7.65 6.71 18.62
N GLN A 353 -7.36 5.42 18.72
CA GLN A 353 -6.19 4.80 18.08
C GLN A 353 -6.58 3.41 17.57
N ARG A 354 -6.24 3.13 16.32
CA ARG A 354 -6.56 1.84 15.70
C ARG A 354 -5.45 1.36 14.77
N THR A 355 -5.08 0.09 14.91
CA THR A 355 -4.31 -0.66 13.90
C THR A 355 -5.26 -1.66 13.24
N ILE A 356 -5.32 -1.65 11.91
CA ILE A 356 -6.04 -2.64 11.11
C ILE A 356 -4.99 -3.56 10.50
N LEU A 357 -5.06 -4.84 10.80
CA LEU A 357 -4.23 -5.84 10.14
C LEU A 357 -4.94 -6.33 8.88
N ASN A 358 -4.19 -6.57 7.82
CA ASN A 358 -4.70 -6.87 6.49
C ASN A 358 -5.68 -8.06 6.42
N TYR A 359 -5.49 -9.07 7.26
CA TYR A 359 -6.33 -10.28 7.30
C TYR A 359 -7.66 -10.09 8.04
N GLU A 360 -7.79 -9.05 8.89
CA GLU A 360 -8.99 -8.86 9.71
C GLU A 360 -10.24 -8.55 8.85
N TYR A 361 -10.04 -7.81 7.77
CA TYR A 361 -11.13 -7.38 6.86
C TYR A 361 -10.78 -7.58 5.38
N HIS A 362 -9.70 -8.29 5.07
CA HIS A 362 -9.16 -8.44 3.71
C HIS A 362 -8.85 -7.12 3.00
N THR A 363 -8.46 -6.09 3.77
CA THR A 363 -8.09 -4.74 3.32
C THR A 363 -6.59 -4.55 3.34
N ASP A 364 -6.13 -3.33 3.08
CA ASP A 364 -4.74 -2.95 3.35
C ASP A 364 -4.52 -2.87 4.88
N GLY A 365 -3.31 -3.19 5.33
CA GLY A 365 -2.90 -2.93 6.70
C GLY A 365 -2.72 -1.43 6.92
N PHE A 366 -3.26 -0.90 8.02
CA PHE A 366 -3.36 0.54 8.21
C PHE A 366 -3.30 0.92 9.70
N TYR A 367 -2.81 2.12 9.98
CA TYR A 367 -2.84 2.72 11.30
C TYR A 367 -3.39 4.12 11.26
N MET A 368 -4.15 4.50 12.30
CA MET A 368 -4.66 5.85 12.51
C MET A 368 -4.78 6.16 14.01
N CYS A 369 -4.54 7.41 14.35
CA CYS A 369 -4.69 7.94 15.69
C CYS A 369 -5.12 9.40 15.64
#